data_231aed1a8deb57b906f4ea48600819e7
#
_entry.id   231aed1a8deb57b906f4ea48600819e7
#
_cell.length_a   1.000
_cell.length_b   1.000
_cell.length_c   1.000
_cell.angle_alpha   90.00
_cell.angle_beta   90.00
_cell.angle_gamma   90.00
#
_symmetry.space_group_name_H-M   'P 1'
#
loop_
_entity.id
_entity.type
_entity.pdbx_description
1 polymer ?
#
loop_
_entity_poly.entity_id
_entity_poly.type
_entity_poly.pdbx_seq_one_letter_code
_entity_poly.pdbx_strand_id
1 'polypeptide(L)' 'MKDFPHASFPPDVIGIMTAAMDSAISTLPHPVSSAQVKAITESILRSTKEGERDPAVLARMALLELAVSPRT' A
#
# COMPACT_ATOMS: atom_id res chain seq x y z
N MET A 1 3.33 -22.25 -3.96
CA MET A 1 3.51 -21.88 -4.05
C MET A 1 3.89 -21.25 -3.72
N LYS A 2 4.05 -20.76 -3.42
CA LYS A 2 4.47 -20.16 -3.12
C LYS A 2 4.78 -19.11 -3.47
N ASP A 3 4.49 -18.51 -3.73
CA ASP A 3 4.68 -17.43 -4.42
C ASP A 3 4.97 -16.31 -3.53
N PHE A 4 4.43 -16.02 -2.48
CA PHE A 4 4.72 -14.97 -1.56
C PHE A 4 5.12 -15.57 -0.26
N PRO A 5 6.23 -16.19 -0.25
CA PRO A 5 6.61 -16.97 0.91
C PRO A 5 6.69 -16.14 2.18
N HIS A 6 7.02 -14.87 2.06
CA HIS A 6 7.14 -14.08 3.25
C HIS A 6 5.96 -13.17 3.46
N ALA A 7 5.00 -13.23 2.60
CA ALA A 7 3.84 -12.37 2.73
C ALA A 7 2.62 -13.19 3.05
N SER A 8 2.70 -14.00 4.04
CA SER A 8 1.57 -14.84 4.36
C SER A 8 0.57 -14.10 5.19
N PHE A 9 -0.20 -13.27 4.59
CA PHE A 9 -1.26 -12.59 5.30
C PHE A 9 -2.57 -13.34 5.15
N PRO A 10 -3.41 -13.36 6.20
CA PRO A 10 -4.73 -13.95 6.09
C PRO A 10 -5.58 -13.22 5.06
N PRO A 11 -6.62 -13.87 4.53
CA PRO A 11 -7.45 -13.22 3.51
C PRO A 11 -8.08 -11.92 3.95
N ASP A 12 -8.46 -11.79 5.21
CA ASP A 12 -9.05 -10.55 5.68
C ASP A 12 -8.02 -9.42 5.68
N VAL A 13 -6.77 -9.72 5.98
CA VAL A 13 -5.71 -8.72 5.93
C VAL A 13 -5.44 -8.32 4.48
N ILE A 14 -5.45 -9.27 3.58
CA ILE A 14 -5.26 -8.98 2.16
C ILE A 14 -6.37 -8.05 1.67
N GLY A 15 -7.59 -8.27 2.13
CA GLY A 15 -8.70 -7.40 1.80
C GLY A 15 -8.48 -5.97 2.28
N ILE A 16 -7.94 -5.83 3.48
CA ILE A 16 -7.61 -4.51 4.03
C ILE A 16 -6.55 -3.83 3.18
N MET A 17 -5.52 -4.57 2.79
CA MET A 17 -4.45 -4.02 1.98
C MET A 17 -4.96 -3.59 0.62
N THR A 18 -5.84 -4.39 0.02
CA THR A 18 -6.42 -4.06 -1.27
C THR A 18 -7.27 -2.79 -1.19
N ALA A 19 -8.07 -2.69 -0.14
CA ALA A 19 -8.89 -1.49 0.06
C ALA A 19 -8.01 -0.27 0.24
N ALA A 20 -6.91 -0.41 0.97
CA ALA A 20 -5.99 0.70 1.16
C ALA A 20 -5.35 1.13 -0.15
N MET A 21 -4.95 0.17 -0.97
CA MET A 21 -4.37 0.49 -2.27
C MET A 21 -5.37 1.19 -3.17
N ASP A 22 -6.58 0.68 -3.23
CA ASP A 22 -7.61 1.33 -4.05
C ASP A 22 -7.86 2.75 -3.60
N SER A 23 -7.93 2.97 -2.30
CA SER A 23 -8.17 4.30 -1.77
C SER A 23 -7.02 5.24 -2.10
N ALA A 24 -5.79 4.79 -1.92
CA ALA A 24 -4.64 5.63 -2.20
C ALA A 24 -4.53 5.96 -3.68
N ILE A 25 -4.72 4.98 -4.53
CA ILE A 25 -4.61 5.18 -5.96
C ILE A 25 -5.72 6.11 -6.46
N SER A 26 -6.92 5.96 -5.91
CA SER A 26 -8.04 6.82 -6.30
C SER A 26 -7.79 8.28 -5.97
N THR A 27 -6.96 8.55 -4.98
CA THR A 27 -6.67 9.92 -4.58
C THR A 27 -5.70 10.59 -5.52
N LEU A 28 -4.92 9.83 -6.25
CA LEU A 28 -3.90 10.38 -7.12
C LEU A 28 -4.47 10.77 -8.47
N PRO A 29 -3.88 11.78 -9.11
CA PRO A 29 -4.29 12.10 -10.47
C PRO A 29 -3.91 10.99 -11.43
N HIS A 30 -4.75 10.76 -12.40
CA HIS A 30 -4.49 9.74 -13.39
C HIS A 30 -3.86 10.33 -14.63
N PRO A 31 -3.10 9.54 -15.34
CA PRO A 31 -2.75 8.15 -15.05
C PRO A 31 -1.73 8.05 -13.93
N VAL A 32 -1.81 6.97 -13.17
CA VAL A 32 -0.89 6.72 -12.07
C VAL A 32 0.29 5.93 -12.62
N SER A 33 1.49 6.36 -12.30
CA SER A 33 2.68 5.68 -12.81
C SER A 33 2.95 4.41 -12.04
N SER A 34 3.68 3.48 -12.66
CA SER A 34 4.02 2.25 -11.96
C SER A 34 4.94 2.53 -10.79
N ALA A 35 5.76 3.56 -10.85
CA ALA A 35 6.59 3.92 -9.71
C ALA A 35 5.76 4.34 -8.52
N GLN A 36 4.68 5.07 -8.78
CA GLN A 36 3.77 5.47 -7.70
C GLN A 36 3.06 4.26 -7.10
N VAL A 37 2.59 3.36 -7.94
CA VAL A 37 1.91 2.16 -7.47
C VAL A 37 2.87 1.32 -6.63
N LYS A 38 4.09 1.18 -7.08
CA LYS A 38 5.07 0.39 -6.35
C LYS A 38 5.36 1.01 -4.99
N ALA A 39 5.52 2.32 -4.93
CA ALA A 39 5.80 2.99 -3.66
C ALA A 39 4.65 2.81 -2.69
N ILE A 40 3.42 2.94 -3.18
CA ILE A 40 2.25 2.76 -2.33
C ILE A 40 2.18 1.32 -1.83
N THR A 41 2.42 0.36 -2.71
CA THR A 41 2.39 -1.04 -2.33
C THR A 41 3.40 -1.34 -1.24
N GLU A 42 4.62 -0.85 -1.41
CA GLU A 42 5.66 -1.11 -0.42
C GLU A 42 5.34 -0.48 0.93
N SER A 43 4.79 0.72 0.90
CA SER A 43 4.42 1.38 2.14
C SER A 43 3.33 0.62 2.87
N ILE A 44 2.31 0.20 2.14
CA ILE A 44 1.21 -0.55 2.74
C ILE A 44 1.70 -1.88 3.29
N LEU A 45 2.55 -2.57 2.54
CA LEU A 45 3.10 -3.84 3.02
C LEU A 45 3.86 -3.66 4.32
N ARG A 46 4.71 -2.65 4.37
CA ARG A 46 5.52 -2.42 5.55
C ARG A 46 4.64 -2.10 6.76
N SER A 47 3.69 -1.21 6.60
CA SER A 47 2.82 -0.83 7.69
C SER A 47 1.96 -2.00 8.16
N THR A 48 1.51 -2.82 7.23
CA THR A 48 0.72 -3.98 7.57
C THR A 48 1.54 -4.98 8.38
N LYS A 49 2.80 -5.16 8.01
CA LYS A 49 3.68 -6.04 8.76
C LYS A 49 3.94 -5.52 10.16
N GLU A 50 3.87 -4.22 10.32
CA GLU A 50 4.05 -3.61 11.64
C GLU A 50 2.81 -3.68 12.49
N GLY A 51 1.71 -4.17 11.96
CA GLY A 51 0.50 -4.37 12.73
C GLY A 51 -0.65 -3.46 12.38
N GLU A 52 -0.46 -2.52 11.45
CA GLU A 52 -1.54 -1.63 11.08
C GLU A 52 -2.61 -2.37 10.31
N ARG A 53 -3.87 -2.15 10.66
CA ARG A 53 -4.98 -2.88 10.03
C ARG A 53 -6.10 -1.97 9.54
N ASP A 54 -5.97 -0.67 9.73
CA ASP A 54 -6.99 0.27 9.26
C ASP A 54 -6.67 0.70 7.84
N PRO A 55 -7.51 0.37 6.87
CA PRO A 55 -7.19 0.71 5.48
C PRO A 55 -7.07 2.22 5.25
N ALA A 56 -7.82 3.02 5.99
CA ALA A 56 -7.71 4.47 5.84
C ALA A 56 -6.33 4.95 6.30
N VAL A 57 -5.83 4.39 7.39
CA VAL A 57 -4.52 4.76 7.89
C VAL A 57 -3.43 4.28 6.94
N LEU A 58 -3.57 3.05 6.43
CA LEU A 58 -2.60 2.52 5.50
C LEU A 58 -2.52 3.39 4.25
N ALA A 59 -3.67 3.78 3.72
CA ALA A 59 -3.70 4.62 2.52
C ALA A 59 -3.08 5.98 2.80
N ARG A 60 -3.41 6.57 3.93
CA ARG A 60 -2.88 7.89 4.27
C ARG A 60 -1.37 7.84 4.43
N MET A 61 -0.86 6.82 5.11
CA MET A 61 0.58 6.71 5.30
C MET A 61 1.30 6.50 3.98
N ALA A 62 0.70 5.72 3.08
CA ALA A 62 1.29 5.51 1.78
C ALA A 62 1.35 6.81 0.98
N LEU A 63 0.29 7.59 1.02
CA LEU A 63 0.26 8.85 0.31
C LEU A 63 1.25 9.85 0.89
N LEU A 64 1.38 9.87 2.21
CA LEU A 64 2.34 10.76 2.84
C LEU A 64 3.76 10.39 2.46
N GLU A 65 4.08 9.12 2.45
CA GLU A 65 5.41 8.70 2.06
C GLU A 65 5.69 9.03 0.61
N LEU A 66 4.69 8.87 -0.23
CA LEU A 66 4.84 9.19 -1.64
C LEU A 66 5.11 10.67 -1.84
N ALA A 67 4.41 11.52 -1.09
CA ALA A 67 4.58 12.95 -1.21
C ALA A 67 5.94 13.43 -0.70
N VAL A 68 6.45 12.76 0.32
CA VAL A 68 7.72 13.14 0.91
C VAL A 68 8.90 12.57 0.14
N SER A 69 8.71 11.43 -0.46
CA SER A 69 9.78 10.75 -1.15
C SER A 69 10.22 11.55 -2.37
N PRO A 70 11.48 11.89 -2.47
CA PRO A 70 11.93 12.74 -3.57
C PRO A 70 12.04 11.90 -4.80
N ARG A 71 11.79 11.08 -5.07
CA ARG A 71 11.81 10.48 -6.22
C ARG A 71 12.96 10.60 -6.88
N THR A 72 13.67 10.85 -6.88
CA THR A 72 14.79 11.00 -7.65
C THR A 72 15.24 10.35 -8.34
#